data_330fd1f19eddc9fb4c1ecc8ab60cf0ef
#
_entry.id   330fd1f19eddc9fb4c1ecc8ab60cf0ef
#
_cell.length_a   1.000
_cell.length_b   1.000
_cell.length_c   1.000
_cell.angle_alpha   90.00
_cell.angle_beta   90.00
_cell.angle_gamma   90.00
#
_symmetry.space_group_name_H-M   'P 1'
#
loop_
_entity.id
_entity.type
_entity.pdbx_description
1 polymer ?
#
loop_
_entity_poly.entity_id
_entity_poly.type
_entity_poly.pdbx_seq_one_letter_code
_entity_poly.pdbx_strand_id
1 'polypeptide(L)'
;QGRCAAMTSDRSQLAAARSGFADPQKHVILGDRLSKEPLAPAVVGGDQRMSDAMSWVIYALIEAEERGITKANVTEMVEKAKADPSQAALRRFLGVDGGLGSKLDLPDDFVVQVIQATGNYGEIYARHLGPGSAVEIPRGANRLAENGGLMIAPPFT
;
A
#
# COMPACT_ATOMS: atom_id res chain seq x y z
N GLN A 1 -11.77 33.09 5.99
CA GLN A 1 -11.37 34.49 5.72
C GLN A 1 -12.18 35.14 4.59
N GLY A 2 -13.19 34.46 4.01
CA GLY A 2 -14.15 35.02 3.05
C GLY A 2 -13.62 35.38 1.66
N ARG A 3 -12.35 35.00 1.34
CA ARG A 3 -11.77 35.33 0.03
C ARG A 3 -12.08 34.32 -1.07
N CYS A 4 -12.35 33.06 -0.71
CA CYS A 4 -12.67 31.99 -1.67
C CYS A 4 -13.81 31.14 -1.12
N ALA A 5 -14.75 30.76 -2.00
CA ALA A 5 -15.84 29.87 -1.68
C ALA A 5 -15.46 28.38 -1.86
N ALA A 6 -14.43 28.10 -2.66
CA ALA A 6 -13.94 26.77 -2.95
C ALA A 6 -12.43 26.78 -3.20
N MET A 7 -11.80 25.62 -3.06
CA MET A 7 -10.41 25.37 -3.43
C MET A 7 -10.30 24.02 -4.12
N THR A 8 -9.28 23.85 -4.96
CA THR A 8 -8.93 22.58 -5.58
C THR A 8 -7.52 22.18 -5.19
N SER A 9 -7.31 20.89 -4.97
CA SER A 9 -6.02 20.27 -4.69
C SER A 9 -6.20 18.74 -4.72
N ASP A 10 -5.15 17.99 -4.45
CA ASP A 10 -5.25 16.53 -4.24
C ASP A 10 -6.25 16.20 -3.13
N ARG A 11 -7.00 15.12 -3.30
CA ARG A 11 -8.00 14.71 -2.31
C ARG A 11 -7.41 14.49 -0.92
N SER A 12 -6.19 13.94 -0.86
CA SER A 12 -5.46 13.75 0.40
C SER A 12 -5.11 15.08 1.07
N GLN A 13 -4.66 16.06 0.29
CA GLN A 13 -4.36 17.40 0.80
C GLN A 13 -5.63 18.14 1.25
N LEU A 14 -6.73 18.02 0.50
CA LEU A 14 -8.01 18.60 0.89
C LEU A 14 -8.53 17.99 2.19
N ALA A 15 -8.42 16.67 2.35
CA ALA A 15 -8.86 15.99 3.55
C ALA A 15 -7.98 16.37 4.77
N ALA A 16 -6.67 16.45 4.59
CA ALA A 16 -5.75 16.91 5.63
C ALA A 16 -6.01 18.39 6.01
N ALA A 17 -6.21 19.26 5.04
CA ALA A 17 -6.54 20.66 5.31
C ALA A 17 -7.87 20.78 6.08
N ARG A 18 -8.89 20.00 5.66
CA ARG A 18 -10.21 19.98 6.31
C ARG A 18 -10.10 19.54 7.78
N SER A 19 -9.30 18.51 8.08
CA SER A 19 -9.13 18.01 9.46
C SER A 19 -8.53 19.04 10.40
N GLY A 20 -7.79 20.04 9.89
CA GLY A 20 -7.19 21.13 10.65
C GLY A 20 -8.11 22.35 10.84
N PHE A 21 -9.33 22.37 10.29
CA PHE A 21 -10.25 23.48 10.48
C PHE A 21 -10.97 23.40 11.83
N ALA A 22 -11.38 24.56 12.37
CA ALA A 22 -12.14 24.63 13.62
C ALA A 22 -13.47 23.85 13.53
N ASP A 23 -14.14 23.91 12.37
CA ASP A 23 -15.40 23.22 12.06
C ASP A 23 -15.26 22.38 10.78
N PRO A 24 -14.60 21.21 10.81
CA PRO A 24 -14.37 20.39 9.62
C PRO A 24 -15.67 20.00 8.90
N GLN A 25 -16.76 19.81 9.64
CA GLN A 25 -18.07 19.39 9.11
C GLN A 25 -18.76 20.46 8.24
N LYS A 26 -18.34 21.71 8.34
CA LYS A 26 -18.85 22.79 7.49
C LYS A 26 -18.21 22.83 6.10
N HIS A 27 -17.23 21.94 5.85
CA HIS A 27 -16.48 21.86 4.60
C HIS A 27 -16.71 20.52 3.92
N VAL A 28 -17.10 20.55 2.66
CA VAL A 28 -17.41 19.34 1.87
C VAL A 28 -16.34 19.13 0.80
N ILE A 29 -15.82 17.93 0.69
CA ILE A 29 -15.00 17.49 -0.44
C ILE A 29 -15.96 16.89 -1.46
N LEU A 30 -16.08 17.53 -2.62
CA LEU A 30 -16.97 17.09 -3.70
C LEU A 30 -16.51 15.74 -4.27
N GLY A 31 -17.46 15.01 -4.88
CA GLY A 31 -17.19 13.73 -5.52
C GLY A 31 -16.48 13.85 -6.87
N ASP A 32 -16.57 15.01 -7.51
CA ASP A 32 -16.01 15.26 -8.84
C ASP A 32 -14.48 15.16 -8.82
N ARG A 33 -13.93 14.56 -9.87
CA ARG A 33 -12.49 14.42 -10.09
C ARG A 33 -12.11 15.15 -11.36
N LEU A 34 -11.24 16.16 -11.24
CA LEU A 34 -10.78 16.98 -12.36
C LEU A 34 -9.56 16.36 -13.06
N SER A 35 -8.73 15.63 -12.33
CA SER A 35 -7.52 14.99 -12.85
C SER A 35 -7.20 13.68 -12.10
N LYS A 36 -6.18 12.97 -12.57
CA LYS A 36 -5.57 11.80 -11.91
C LYS A 36 -4.13 12.13 -11.59
N GLU A 37 -3.78 12.07 -10.31
CA GLU A 37 -2.42 12.29 -9.83
C GLU A 37 -2.04 11.16 -8.87
N PRO A 38 -1.51 10.03 -9.41
CA PRO A 38 -1.07 8.93 -8.57
C PRO A 38 0.18 9.36 -7.80
N LEU A 39 0.07 9.38 -6.47
CA LEU A 39 1.20 9.63 -5.59
C LEU A 39 2.06 8.37 -5.51
N ALA A 40 3.37 8.55 -5.53
CA ALA A 40 4.35 7.47 -5.43
C ALA A 40 5.56 7.90 -4.60
N PRO A 41 6.28 6.98 -3.97
CA PRO A 41 7.59 7.26 -3.39
C PRO A 41 8.57 7.75 -4.46
N ALA A 42 9.44 8.69 -4.10
CA ALA A 42 10.50 9.17 -4.95
C ALA A 42 11.86 8.67 -4.44
N VAL A 43 12.72 8.28 -5.35
CA VAL A 43 14.11 7.87 -5.08
C VAL A 43 15.07 8.76 -5.84
N VAL A 44 16.36 8.76 -5.45
CA VAL A 44 17.39 9.52 -6.14
C VAL A 44 17.49 9.04 -7.59
N GLY A 45 17.50 9.98 -8.55
CA GLY A 45 17.63 9.67 -9.97
C GLY A 45 18.95 8.96 -10.27
N GLY A 46 18.87 7.91 -11.09
CA GLY A 46 20.04 7.07 -11.46
C GLY A 46 20.34 5.92 -10.49
N ASP A 47 19.68 5.86 -9.34
CA ASP A 47 19.78 4.70 -8.44
C ASP A 47 18.72 3.65 -8.78
N GLN A 48 19.01 2.84 -9.80
CA GLN A 48 18.11 1.78 -10.25
C GLN A 48 17.88 0.72 -9.17
N ARG A 49 18.89 0.40 -8.39
CA ARG A 49 18.79 -0.62 -7.33
C ARG A 49 17.78 -0.20 -6.26
N MET A 50 17.87 1.04 -5.80
CA MET A 50 16.90 1.59 -4.83
C MET A 50 15.49 1.68 -5.45
N SER A 51 15.39 2.05 -6.72
CA SER A 51 14.11 2.10 -7.44
C SER A 51 13.44 0.73 -7.52
N ASP A 52 14.21 -0.30 -7.88
CA ASP A 52 13.71 -1.67 -7.97
C ASP A 52 13.31 -2.20 -6.58
N ALA A 53 14.17 -2.04 -5.58
CA ALA A 53 13.88 -2.46 -4.22
C ALA A 53 12.61 -1.80 -3.67
N MET A 54 12.45 -0.48 -3.85
CA MET A 54 11.26 0.26 -3.42
C MET A 54 10.00 -0.22 -4.14
N SER A 55 10.08 -0.45 -5.45
CA SER A 55 8.96 -0.94 -6.25
C SER A 55 8.50 -2.33 -5.77
N TRP A 56 9.44 -3.26 -5.57
CA TRP A 56 9.11 -4.61 -5.10
C TRP A 56 8.61 -4.64 -3.65
N VAL A 57 9.06 -3.73 -2.78
CA VAL A 57 8.48 -3.56 -1.44
C VAL A 57 7.01 -3.14 -1.53
N ILE A 58 6.68 -2.18 -2.41
CA ILE A 58 5.28 -1.74 -2.59
C ILE A 58 4.43 -2.86 -3.19
N TYR A 59 4.94 -3.58 -4.21
CA TYR A 59 4.25 -4.73 -4.78
C TYR A 59 4.03 -5.83 -3.75
N ALA A 60 4.99 -6.06 -2.85
CA ALA A 60 4.83 -7.03 -1.77
C ALA A 60 3.69 -6.66 -0.81
N LEU A 61 3.52 -5.38 -0.49
CA LEU A 61 2.41 -4.93 0.35
C LEU A 61 1.04 -5.14 -0.32
N ILE A 62 0.95 -4.91 -1.64
CA ILE A 62 -0.28 -5.11 -2.42
C ILE A 62 -0.58 -6.61 -2.56
N GLU A 63 0.39 -7.42 -2.98
CA GLU A 63 0.26 -8.88 -3.11
C GLU A 63 -0.10 -9.54 -1.78
N ALA A 64 0.45 -9.05 -0.67
CA ALA A 64 0.08 -9.54 0.66
C ALA A 64 -1.41 -9.30 0.96
N GLU A 65 -1.95 -8.15 0.58
CA GLU A 65 -3.38 -7.88 0.72
C GLU A 65 -4.22 -8.79 -0.19
N GLU A 66 -3.81 -8.99 -1.45
CA GLU A 66 -4.47 -9.89 -2.41
C GLU A 66 -4.53 -11.33 -1.88
N ARG A 67 -3.50 -11.77 -1.18
CA ARG A 67 -3.42 -13.12 -0.56
C ARG A 67 -4.03 -13.21 0.84
N GLY A 68 -4.56 -12.12 1.39
CA GLY A 68 -5.04 -12.09 2.77
C GLY A 68 -3.95 -12.29 3.83
N ILE A 69 -2.69 -11.99 3.48
CA ILE A 69 -1.56 -12.05 4.40
C ILE A 69 -1.45 -10.72 5.15
N THR A 70 -1.47 -10.78 6.46
CA THR A 70 -1.51 -9.65 7.37
C THR A 70 -0.34 -9.68 8.34
N LYS A 71 -0.12 -8.58 9.05
CA LYS A 71 0.84 -8.57 10.16
C LYS A 71 0.59 -9.68 11.19
N ALA A 72 -0.68 -10.01 11.43
CA ALA A 72 -1.06 -10.99 12.44
C ALA A 72 -0.79 -12.44 12.00
N ASN A 73 -0.90 -12.75 10.70
CA ASN A 73 -0.83 -14.14 10.23
C ASN A 73 0.43 -14.46 9.39
N VAL A 74 1.27 -13.50 9.04
CA VAL A 74 2.41 -13.73 8.14
C VAL A 74 3.35 -14.84 8.63
N THR A 75 3.60 -14.94 9.93
CA THR A 75 4.45 -16.00 10.51
C THR A 75 3.84 -17.39 10.30
N GLU A 76 2.53 -17.53 10.52
CA GLU A 76 1.80 -18.78 10.26
C GLU A 76 1.84 -19.15 8.77
N MET A 77 1.71 -18.14 7.89
CA MET A 77 1.76 -18.36 6.43
C MET A 77 3.15 -18.83 5.96
N VAL A 78 4.23 -18.38 6.60
CA VAL A 78 5.59 -18.89 6.36
C VAL A 78 5.68 -20.38 6.73
N GLU A 79 5.17 -20.77 7.88
CA GLU A 79 5.20 -22.18 8.31
C GLU A 79 4.33 -23.08 7.40
N LYS A 80 3.17 -22.61 6.97
CA LYS A 80 2.35 -23.28 5.94
C LYS A 80 3.11 -23.45 4.62
N ALA A 81 3.77 -22.41 4.16
CA ALA A 81 4.56 -22.45 2.94
C ALA A 81 5.73 -23.44 3.03
N LYS A 82 6.40 -23.53 4.17
CA LYS A 82 7.47 -24.52 4.41
C LYS A 82 6.95 -25.96 4.43
N ALA A 83 5.79 -26.17 5.05
CA ALA A 83 5.20 -27.49 5.21
C ALA A 83 4.62 -28.08 3.91
N ASP A 84 4.23 -27.25 2.95
CA ASP A 84 3.57 -27.67 1.71
C ASP A 84 4.35 -27.24 0.46
N PRO A 85 5.18 -28.13 -0.12
CA PRO A 85 5.93 -27.84 -1.35
C PRO A 85 5.06 -27.55 -2.58
N SER A 86 3.78 -27.93 -2.56
CA SER A 86 2.85 -27.68 -3.69
C SER A 86 2.48 -26.20 -3.82
N GLN A 87 2.63 -25.42 -2.77
CA GLN A 87 2.32 -23.98 -2.74
C GLN A 87 3.47 -23.12 -3.32
N ALA A 88 3.94 -23.45 -4.51
CA ALA A 88 5.12 -22.83 -5.11
C ALA A 88 5.05 -21.30 -5.18
N ALA A 89 3.88 -20.73 -5.50
CA ALA A 89 3.69 -19.28 -5.58
C ALA A 89 3.79 -18.59 -4.20
N LEU A 90 3.21 -19.19 -3.16
CA LEU A 90 3.31 -18.70 -1.80
C LEU A 90 4.74 -18.80 -1.26
N ARG A 91 5.42 -19.90 -1.55
CA ARG A 91 6.81 -20.15 -1.15
C ARG A 91 7.75 -19.10 -1.74
N ARG A 92 7.60 -18.79 -3.05
CA ARG A 92 8.37 -17.71 -3.70
C ARG A 92 8.06 -16.34 -3.11
N PHE A 93 6.79 -16.04 -2.91
CA PHE A 93 6.36 -14.77 -2.33
C PHE A 93 6.95 -14.53 -0.94
N LEU A 94 6.95 -15.54 -0.07
CA LEU A 94 7.46 -15.42 1.30
C LEU A 94 8.98 -15.66 1.43
N GLY A 95 9.70 -15.83 0.31
CA GLY A 95 11.14 -16.01 0.32
C GLY A 95 11.60 -17.37 0.84
N VAL A 96 10.72 -18.36 0.87
CA VAL A 96 11.09 -19.76 1.19
C VAL A 96 11.87 -20.38 0.03
N ASP A 97 11.52 -19.99 -1.20
CA ASP A 97 12.18 -20.41 -2.44
C ASP A 97 12.37 -19.18 -3.36
N GLY A 98 13.31 -19.25 -4.32
CA GLY A 98 13.37 -18.38 -5.50
C GLY A 98 14.36 -17.21 -5.46
N GLY A 99 14.83 -16.77 -4.30
CA GLY A 99 15.92 -15.77 -4.18
C GLY A 99 15.62 -14.41 -4.83
N LEU A 100 14.37 -13.92 -4.79
CA LEU A 100 14.04 -12.59 -5.32
C LEU A 100 14.72 -11.50 -4.51
N GLY A 101 14.77 -11.64 -3.19
CA GLY A 101 15.46 -10.69 -2.30
C GLY A 101 16.91 -10.51 -2.69
N SER A 102 17.64 -11.60 -2.88
CA SER A 102 19.05 -11.57 -3.29
C SER A 102 19.27 -10.84 -4.64
N LYS A 103 18.31 -10.92 -5.58
CA LYS A 103 18.37 -10.17 -6.85
C LYS A 103 18.16 -8.67 -6.70
N LEU A 104 17.56 -8.25 -5.59
CA LEU A 104 17.27 -6.85 -5.23
C LEU A 104 18.27 -6.30 -4.20
N ASP A 105 19.30 -7.04 -3.85
CA ASP A 105 20.22 -6.75 -2.74
C ASP A 105 19.50 -6.64 -1.37
N LEU A 106 18.41 -7.39 -1.22
CA LEU A 106 17.61 -7.51 0.00
C LEU A 106 17.70 -8.95 0.55
N PRO A 107 17.40 -9.18 1.82
CA PRO A 107 17.19 -10.53 2.34
C PRO A 107 16.08 -11.26 1.55
N ASP A 108 16.20 -12.57 1.35
CA ASP A 108 15.19 -13.32 0.59
C ASP A 108 13.81 -13.29 1.27
N ASP A 109 13.78 -13.15 2.60
CA ASP A 109 12.56 -13.00 3.40
C ASP A 109 12.10 -11.54 3.57
N PHE A 110 12.59 -10.59 2.73
CA PHE A 110 12.26 -9.16 2.86
C PHE A 110 10.74 -8.90 2.90
N VAL A 111 9.95 -9.68 2.17
CA VAL A 111 8.50 -9.58 2.18
C VAL A 111 7.94 -9.84 3.59
N VAL A 112 8.41 -10.89 4.23
CA VAL A 112 8.00 -11.25 5.60
C VAL A 112 8.37 -10.14 6.57
N GLN A 113 9.61 -9.63 6.49
CA GLN A 113 10.08 -8.54 7.36
C GLN A 113 9.26 -7.27 7.19
N VAL A 114 8.94 -6.90 5.94
CA VAL A 114 8.11 -5.72 5.63
C VAL A 114 6.70 -5.88 6.23
N ILE A 115 6.05 -7.03 6.00
CA ILE A 115 4.70 -7.26 6.51
C ILE A 115 4.68 -7.33 8.04
N GLN A 116 5.67 -7.94 8.68
CA GLN A 116 5.81 -7.94 10.13
C GLN A 116 5.97 -6.53 10.71
N ALA A 117 6.70 -5.68 10.02
CA ALA A 117 6.92 -4.30 10.45
C ALA A 117 5.65 -3.44 10.28
N THR A 118 5.04 -3.46 9.10
CA THR A 118 4.04 -2.47 8.69
C THR A 118 2.62 -3.01 8.51
N GLY A 119 2.45 -4.32 8.31
CA GLY A 119 1.24 -4.93 7.77
C GLY A 119 1.19 -4.83 6.24
N ASN A 120 0.13 -5.34 5.62
CA ASN A 120 -0.11 -5.24 4.20
C ASN A 120 -0.64 -3.84 3.80
N TYR A 121 -0.81 -3.59 2.49
CA TYR A 121 -1.27 -2.28 2.00
C TYR A 121 -2.63 -1.87 2.59
N GLY A 122 -3.58 -2.79 2.73
CA GLY A 122 -4.89 -2.54 3.33
C GLY A 122 -4.80 -2.15 4.81
N GLU A 123 -3.93 -2.80 5.58
CA GLU A 123 -3.70 -2.48 6.99
C GLU A 123 -3.03 -1.11 7.15
N ILE A 124 -2.07 -0.77 6.29
CA ILE A 124 -1.44 0.56 6.28
C ILE A 124 -2.49 1.62 5.95
N TYR A 125 -3.29 1.40 4.89
CA TYR A 125 -4.35 2.33 4.50
C TYR A 125 -5.38 2.52 5.61
N ALA A 126 -5.87 1.43 6.20
CA ALA A 126 -6.85 1.48 7.28
C ALA A 126 -6.33 2.27 8.49
N ARG A 127 -5.07 2.08 8.87
CA ARG A 127 -4.45 2.76 10.00
C ARG A 127 -4.30 4.27 9.80
N HIS A 128 -3.96 4.71 8.59
CA HIS A 128 -3.62 6.11 8.32
C HIS A 128 -4.75 6.92 7.68
N LEU A 129 -5.57 6.28 6.87
CA LEU A 129 -6.60 6.93 6.04
C LEU A 129 -7.98 6.27 6.16
N GLY A 130 -8.10 5.19 6.90
CA GLY A 130 -9.35 4.46 7.07
C GLY A 130 -10.31 5.11 8.07
N PRO A 131 -11.47 4.48 8.29
CA PRO A 131 -12.45 4.94 9.26
C PRO A 131 -11.84 5.11 10.66
N GLY A 132 -12.09 6.27 11.26
CA GLY A 132 -11.56 6.63 12.59
C GLY A 132 -10.14 7.21 12.57
N SER A 133 -9.47 7.30 11.43
CA SER A 133 -8.22 8.06 11.29
C SER A 133 -8.50 9.57 11.25
N ALA A 134 -7.47 10.38 11.55
CA ALA A 134 -7.61 11.83 11.57
C ALA A 134 -8.07 12.44 10.23
N VAL A 135 -7.79 11.76 9.13
CA VAL A 135 -8.02 12.29 7.77
C VAL A 135 -9.21 11.63 7.07
N GLU A 136 -9.50 10.40 7.38
CA GLU A 136 -10.55 9.54 6.85
C GLU A 136 -10.90 9.75 5.36
N ILE A 137 -10.29 8.91 4.50
CA ILE A 137 -10.51 8.92 3.05
C ILE A 137 -11.00 7.53 2.62
N PRO A 138 -12.14 7.42 1.93
CA PRO A 138 -12.55 6.15 1.31
C PRO A 138 -11.51 5.64 0.32
N ARG A 139 -11.22 4.34 0.32
CA ARG A 139 -10.18 3.74 -0.55
C ARG A 139 -10.38 4.06 -2.03
N GLY A 140 -11.60 4.02 -2.55
CA GLY A 140 -11.88 4.36 -3.95
C GLY A 140 -10.97 3.59 -4.92
N ALA A 141 -10.16 4.33 -5.69
CA ALA A 141 -9.19 3.77 -6.62
C ALA A 141 -8.03 2.99 -5.95
N ASN A 142 -7.79 3.20 -4.65
CA ASN A 142 -6.76 2.46 -3.89
C ASN A 142 -7.25 1.09 -3.38
N ARG A 143 -8.43 0.61 -3.80
CA ARG A 143 -8.84 -0.78 -3.58
C ARG A 143 -8.08 -1.69 -4.53
N LEU A 144 -7.99 -2.97 -4.17
CA LEU A 144 -7.47 -4.01 -5.07
C LEU A 144 -8.26 -4.03 -6.38
N ALA A 145 -7.60 -4.41 -7.48
CA ALA A 145 -8.21 -4.48 -8.80
C ALA A 145 -9.42 -5.42 -8.83
N GLU A 146 -9.34 -6.56 -8.14
CA GLU A 146 -10.45 -7.51 -7.98
C GLU A 146 -11.68 -6.91 -7.27
N ASN A 147 -11.48 -5.86 -6.48
CA ASN A 147 -12.52 -5.12 -5.76
C ASN A 147 -12.90 -3.80 -6.47
N GLY A 148 -12.58 -3.67 -7.77
CA GLY A 148 -12.89 -2.51 -8.59
C GLY A 148 -12.01 -1.29 -8.34
N GLY A 149 -10.82 -1.47 -7.77
CA GLY A 149 -9.79 -0.44 -7.62
C GLY A 149 -8.71 -0.53 -8.70
N LEU A 150 -7.54 0.07 -8.43
CA LEU A 150 -6.39 0.09 -9.33
C LEU A 150 -5.15 -0.59 -8.73
N MET A 151 -5.20 -1.03 -7.46
CA MET A 151 -4.06 -1.69 -6.83
C MET A 151 -3.95 -3.12 -7.33
N ILE A 152 -2.83 -3.42 -7.98
CA ILE A 152 -2.46 -4.74 -8.48
C ILE A 152 -0.94 -4.87 -8.40
N ALA A 153 -0.46 -6.06 -8.01
CA ALA A 153 0.96 -6.38 -8.02
C ALA A 153 1.32 -7.25 -9.24
N PRO A 154 2.54 -7.12 -9.81
CA PRO A 154 3.06 -8.12 -10.74
C PRO A 154 3.31 -9.44 -10.01
N PRO A 155 3.26 -10.59 -10.72
CA PRO A 155 3.49 -11.88 -10.09
C PRO A 155 4.92 -12.02 -9.55
N PHE A 156 5.05 -12.59 -8.36
CA PHE A 156 6.32 -12.93 -7.71
C PHE A 156 6.82 -14.29 -8.25
N THR A 157 7.53 -14.25 -9.38
CA THR A 157 8.03 -15.45 -10.09
C THR A 157 9.54 -15.52 -10.14
#